data_c4a082bb33775bf2d8d976e3d84ae8fd
#
_entry.id   c4a082bb33775bf2d8d976e3d84ae8fd
#
_cell.length_a   1.000
_cell.length_b   1.000
_cell.length_c   1.000
_cell.angle_alpha   90.00
_cell.angle_beta   90.00
_cell.angle_gamma   90.00
#
_symmetry.space_group_name_H-M   'P 1'
#
loop_
_entity.id
_entity.type
_entity.pdbx_description
1 polymer ?
#
loop_
_entity_poly.entity_id
_entity_poly.type
_entity_poly.pdbx_seq_one_letter_code
_entity_poly.pdbx_strand_id
1 'polypeptide(L)'
;VQLLDRRDLGPGEEAPGVLRLDAEVYAEPGDLFVLRAVSPVETLGGGTVLSMLPVHGRQARAAFLRALHGGTSERAAGQGVAEAVALLLAARGDRGLTAAELLPTVAASQAAAALGEAVERGEAEKVVLGDAPRYFRQGARERFATALAGALERRATERPDRPALTTAELAAALPDVPVAVVEAVVGEML
;
A
#
# COMPACT_ATOMS: atom_id res chain seq x y z
N VAL A 1 23.48 2.09 -0.33
CA VAL A 1 22.45 3.16 -0.38
C VAL A 1 22.08 3.42 -1.82
N GLN A 2 20.78 3.60 -2.10
CA GLN A 2 20.26 3.98 -3.40
C GLN A 2 19.38 5.23 -3.24
N LEU A 3 19.85 6.37 -3.77
CA LEU A 3 19.03 7.58 -3.86
C LEU A 3 17.96 7.42 -4.96
N LEU A 4 16.77 7.97 -4.75
CA LEU A 4 15.62 7.75 -5.64
C LEU A 4 15.42 8.87 -6.65
N ASP A 5 15.72 10.11 -6.30
CA ASP A 5 15.47 11.30 -7.11
C ASP A 5 16.74 11.95 -7.69
N ARG A 6 17.91 11.56 -7.19
CA ARG A 6 19.23 12.09 -7.65
C ARG A 6 20.29 10.99 -7.61
N ARG A 7 21.50 11.29 -8.09
CA ARG A 7 22.64 10.36 -8.09
C ARG A 7 23.54 10.58 -6.90
N ASP A 8 23.75 11.82 -6.50
CA ASP A 8 24.67 12.23 -5.48
C ASP A 8 23.97 13.13 -4.46
N LEU A 9 24.51 13.16 -3.26
CA LEU A 9 24.03 13.98 -2.14
C LEU A 9 25.23 14.77 -1.60
N GLY A 10 25.13 16.07 -1.63
CA GLY A 10 26.14 16.98 -1.07
C GLY A 10 26.04 17.13 0.44
N PRO A 11 27.08 17.72 1.08
CA PRO A 11 27.04 17.99 2.50
C PRO A 11 25.85 18.87 2.89
N GLY A 12 25.06 18.41 3.90
CA GLY A 12 23.90 19.13 4.40
C GLY A 12 22.64 18.99 3.52
N GLU A 13 22.69 18.23 2.44
CA GLU A 13 21.53 17.94 1.62
C GLU A 13 20.77 16.69 2.12
N GLU A 14 19.47 16.64 1.83
CA GLU A 14 18.59 15.53 2.13
C GLU A 14 17.92 14.98 0.87
N ALA A 15 17.71 13.68 0.82
CA ALA A 15 17.01 13.02 -0.27
C ALA A 15 16.38 11.69 0.19
N PRO A 16 15.23 11.29 -0.39
CA PRO A 16 14.69 9.96 -0.14
C PRO A 16 15.60 8.89 -0.76
N GLY A 17 15.85 7.85 0.01
CA GLY A 17 16.72 6.76 -0.41
C GLY A 17 16.25 5.41 0.10
N VAL A 18 16.87 4.36 -0.40
CA VAL A 18 16.68 2.98 0.06
C VAL A 18 18.01 2.45 0.58
N LEU A 19 17.99 1.97 1.80
CA LEU A 19 19.07 1.17 2.38
C LEU A 19 18.80 -0.31 2.07
N ARG A 20 19.76 -0.99 1.51
CA ARG A 20 19.80 -2.45 1.43
C ARG A 20 20.84 -2.92 2.44
N LEU A 21 20.44 -3.81 3.31
CA LEU A 21 21.25 -4.34 4.38
C LEU A 21 21.58 -5.80 4.08
N ASP A 22 22.77 -6.24 4.45
CA ASP A 22 23.22 -7.62 4.25
C ASP A 22 22.77 -8.55 5.39
N ALA A 23 22.23 -7.96 6.46
CA ALA A 23 21.68 -8.68 7.60
C ALA A 23 20.30 -8.11 7.98
N GLU A 24 19.49 -8.94 8.62
CA GLU A 24 18.22 -8.51 9.20
C GLU A 24 18.46 -7.56 10.36
N VAL A 25 17.72 -6.47 10.39
CA VAL A 25 17.72 -5.49 11.48
C VAL A 25 16.30 -5.20 11.90
N TYR A 26 16.12 -4.95 13.18
CA TYR A 26 14.88 -4.38 13.68
C TYR A 26 14.97 -2.87 13.56
N ALA A 27 14.00 -2.26 12.91
CA ALA A 27 13.86 -0.81 12.80
C ALA A 27 12.39 -0.42 12.68
N GLU A 28 12.08 0.77 13.21
CA GLU A 28 10.73 1.34 13.16
C GLU A 28 10.74 2.68 12.42
N PRO A 29 9.61 3.12 11.85
CA PRO A 29 9.46 4.47 11.34
C PRO A 29 9.77 5.50 12.44
N GLY A 30 10.65 6.45 12.14
CA GLY A 30 11.15 7.45 13.09
C GLY A 30 12.53 7.14 13.67
N ASP A 31 13.04 5.91 13.56
CA ASP A 31 14.37 5.57 14.01
C ASP A 31 15.46 6.33 13.25
N LEU A 32 16.47 6.77 13.99
CA LEU A 32 17.64 7.42 13.42
C LEU A 32 18.73 6.41 13.08
N PHE A 33 19.40 6.61 11.96
CA PHE A 33 20.54 5.80 11.56
C PHE A 33 21.73 6.68 11.19
N VAL A 34 22.93 6.11 11.30
CA VAL A 34 24.19 6.74 10.89
C VAL A 34 24.84 5.88 9.82
N LEU A 35 25.32 6.52 8.75
CA LEU A 35 26.10 5.91 7.69
C LEU A 35 27.56 6.20 7.90
N ARG A 36 28.38 5.15 7.88
CA ARG A 36 29.83 5.27 8.01
C ARG A 36 30.53 4.54 6.87
N ALA A 37 31.60 5.14 6.35
CA ALA A 37 32.51 4.44 5.46
C ALA A 37 33.32 3.39 6.24
N VAL A 38 33.67 2.30 5.58
CA VAL A 38 34.43 1.21 6.19
C VAL A 38 35.92 1.55 6.15
N SER A 39 36.38 2.17 5.06
CA SER A 39 37.82 2.52 4.90
C SER A 39 37.95 3.75 3.96
N PRO A 40 38.48 4.87 4.48
CA PRO A 40 38.75 5.16 5.90
C PRO A 40 37.48 5.19 6.73
N VAL A 41 37.57 4.95 8.02
CA VAL A 41 36.42 5.00 8.93
C VAL A 41 36.00 6.44 9.13
N GLU A 42 34.92 6.83 8.46
CA GLU A 42 34.44 8.20 8.40
C GLU A 42 32.91 8.20 8.45
N THR A 43 32.29 9.19 9.13
CA THR A 43 30.87 9.38 9.12
C THR A 43 30.44 10.12 7.84
N LEU A 44 29.68 9.45 6.99
CA LEU A 44 29.19 9.99 5.75
C LEU A 44 27.91 10.80 5.94
N GLY A 45 27.10 10.46 6.93
CA GLY A 45 25.82 11.08 7.19
C GLY A 45 24.92 10.20 8.02
N GLY A 46 23.64 10.42 7.93
CA GLY A 46 22.60 9.66 8.61
C GLY A 46 21.23 10.00 8.07
N GLY A 47 20.21 9.56 8.75
CA GLY A 47 18.84 9.87 8.36
C GLY A 47 17.82 9.26 9.30
N THR A 48 16.56 9.35 8.88
CA THR A 48 15.43 8.78 9.61
C THR A 48 14.78 7.69 8.78
N VAL A 49 14.45 6.58 9.41
CA VAL A 49 13.67 5.49 8.78
C VAL A 49 12.25 6.01 8.55
N LEU A 50 11.80 6.05 7.30
CA LEU A 50 10.46 6.50 6.95
C LEU A 50 9.48 5.33 6.81
N SER A 51 9.96 4.19 6.33
CA SER A 51 9.12 3.02 6.13
C SER A 51 9.96 1.77 5.92
N MET A 52 9.46 0.64 6.41
CA MET A 52 9.98 -0.69 6.11
C MET A 52 9.20 -1.39 4.99
N LEU A 53 8.17 -0.75 4.43
CA LEU A 53 7.35 -1.32 3.37
C LEU A 53 8.09 -1.40 2.03
N PRO A 54 8.09 -2.57 1.37
CA PRO A 54 8.60 -2.70 0.01
C PRO A 54 7.59 -2.06 -1.00
N VAL A 55 7.77 -0.80 -1.33
CA VAL A 55 7.04 -0.17 -2.43
C VAL A 55 7.75 -0.45 -3.74
N HIS A 56 7.07 -1.09 -4.68
CA HIS A 56 7.61 -1.42 -5.98
C HIS A 56 7.55 -0.22 -6.95
N GLY A 57 8.56 -0.13 -7.82
CA GLY A 57 8.67 0.97 -8.77
C GLY A 57 9.38 2.21 -8.19
N ARG A 58 10.40 2.71 -8.92
CA ARG A 58 11.25 3.82 -8.45
C ARG A 58 10.45 5.11 -8.23
N GLN A 59 9.56 5.46 -9.17
CA GLN A 59 8.75 6.68 -9.10
C GLN A 59 7.71 6.62 -7.98
N ALA A 60 6.98 5.49 -7.86
CA ALA A 60 6.00 5.28 -6.81
C ALA A 60 6.65 5.33 -5.42
N ARG A 61 7.83 4.71 -5.28
CA ARG A 61 8.61 4.74 -4.04
C ARG A 61 9.09 6.14 -3.69
N ALA A 62 9.59 6.90 -4.65
CA ALA A 62 10.04 8.26 -4.43
C ALA A 62 8.88 9.19 -4.04
N ALA A 63 7.70 9.06 -4.65
CA ALA A 63 6.50 9.80 -4.27
C ALA A 63 6.05 9.45 -2.85
N PHE A 64 5.98 8.17 -2.53
CA PHE A 64 5.60 7.67 -1.21
C PHE A 64 6.51 8.19 -0.09
N LEU A 65 7.84 8.08 -0.26
CA LEU A 65 8.78 8.55 0.75
C LEU A 65 8.79 10.08 0.89
N ARG A 66 8.55 10.83 -0.20
CA ARG A 66 8.41 12.29 -0.11
C ARG A 66 7.14 12.70 0.66
N ALA A 67 6.03 11.98 0.48
CA ALA A 67 4.81 12.21 1.24
C ALA A 67 5.06 12.02 2.75
N LEU A 68 5.77 10.96 3.14
CA LEU A 68 6.13 10.72 4.53
C LEU A 68 7.12 11.77 5.09
N HIS A 69 8.10 12.21 4.29
CA HIS A 69 9.12 13.15 4.73
C HIS A 69 8.60 14.61 4.83
N GLY A 70 7.62 14.99 4.01
CA GLY A 70 7.07 16.36 3.99
C GLY A 70 6.34 16.80 5.26
N GLY A 71 6.14 15.88 6.20
CA GLY A 71 5.39 16.11 7.44
C GLY A 71 6.25 16.50 8.63
N THR A 72 6.87 17.69 8.63
CA THR A 72 7.69 18.17 9.78
C THR A 72 6.90 18.80 10.93
N SER A 73 5.60 19.07 10.77
CA SER A 73 4.67 19.49 11.83
C SER A 73 3.59 18.42 12.03
N GLU A 74 2.95 18.37 13.22
CA GLU A 74 1.88 17.38 13.48
C GLU A 74 0.77 17.39 12.41
N ARG A 75 0.41 18.58 11.93
CA ARG A 75 -0.60 18.74 10.88
C ARG A 75 -0.08 18.28 9.50
N ALA A 76 1.18 18.56 9.20
CA ALA A 76 1.84 18.11 7.99
C ALA A 76 2.15 16.61 8.05
N ALA A 77 2.43 16.04 9.23
CA ALA A 77 2.57 14.61 9.44
C ALA A 77 1.27 13.85 9.12
N GLY A 78 0.13 14.35 9.59
CA GLY A 78 -1.19 13.78 9.26
C GLY A 78 -1.50 13.83 7.76
N GLN A 79 -1.19 14.93 7.09
CA GLN A 79 -1.35 15.06 5.63
C GLN A 79 -0.40 14.13 4.87
N GLY A 80 0.85 14.01 5.31
CA GLY A 80 1.83 13.09 4.73
C GLY A 80 1.41 11.62 4.84
N VAL A 81 0.84 11.22 5.98
CA VAL A 81 0.29 9.86 6.18
C VAL A 81 -0.90 9.63 5.26
N ALA A 82 -1.81 10.59 5.12
CA ALA A 82 -2.96 10.47 4.23
C ALA A 82 -2.54 10.31 2.76
N GLU A 83 -1.60 11.13 2.30
CA GLU A 83 -1.05 11.01 0.94
C GLU A 83 -0.32 9.66 0.74
N ALA A 84 0.45 9.22 1.73
CA ALA A 84 1.11 7.91 1.70
C ALA A 84 0.11 6.76 1.61
N VAL A 85 -1.01 6.82 2.35
CA VAL A 85 -2.10 5.83 2.27
C VAL A 85 -2.71 5.81 0.87
N ALA A 86 -3.01 6.98 0.28
CA ALA A 86 -3.55 7.07 -1.07
C ALA A 86 -2.60 6.47 -2.12
N LEU A 87 -1.30 6.75 -2.01
CA LEU A 87 -0.26 6.18 -2.88
C LEU A 87 -0.12 4.67 -2.71
N LEU A 88 -0.21 4.16 -1.48
CA LEU A 88 -0.17 2.72 -1.21
C LEU A 88 -1.39 2.01 -1.76
N LEU A 89 -2.59 2.55 -1.57
CA LEU A 89 -3.83 2.01 -2.15
C LEU A 89 -3.74 1.96 -3.68
N ALA A 90 -3.20 3.01 -4.30
CA ALA A 90 -2.97 3.02 -5.74
C ALA A 90 -1.95 1.96 -6.19
N ALA A 91 -0.86 1.78 -5.44
CA ALA A 91 0.19 0.81 -5.75
C ALA A 91 -0.25 -0.64 -5.51
N ARG A 92 -1.12 -0.88 -4.52
CA ARG A 92 -1.68 -2.21 -4.23
C ARG A 92 -2.78 -2.62 -5.18
N GLY A 93 -3.45 -1.66 -5.83
CA GLY A 93 -4.52 -1.92 -6.78
C GLY A 93 -5.64 -2.78 -6.18
N ASP A 94 -5.98 -3.84 -6.88
CA ASP A 94 -7.09 -4.73 -6.51
C ASP A 94 -6.76 -5.72 -5.37
N ARG A 95 -5.51 -5.74 -4.87
CA ARG A 95 -5.15 -6.47 -3.64
C ARG A 95 -5.65 -5.78 -2.40
N GLY A 96 -5.83 -4.46 -2.46
CA GLY A 96 -6.18 -3.65 -1.31
C GLY A 96 -5.12 -3.62 -0.22
N LEU A 97 -5.46 -3.03 0.92
CA LEU A 97 -4.56 -2.77 2.05
C LEU A 97 -5.30 -3.05 3.37
N THR A 98 -4.63 -3.65 4.34
CA THR A 98 -5.10 -3.79 5.72
C THR A 98 -4.36 -2.81 6.64
N ALA A 99 -4.93 -2.52 7.82
CA ALA A 99 -4.24 -1.68 8.80
C ALA A 99 -2.90 -2.31 9.24
N ALA A 100 -2.84 -3.63 9.36
CA ALA A 100 -1.61 -4.34 9.72
C ALA A 100 -0.50 -4.15 8.68
N GLU A 101 -0.85 -4.05 7.39
CA GLU A 101 0.11 -3.81 6.32
C GLU A 101 0.66 -2.36 6.30
N LEU A 102 0.05 -1.43 7.06
CA LEU A 102 0.56 -0.08 7.26
C LEU A 102 1.55 0.03 8.44
N LEU A 103 1.56 -0.91 9.36
CA LEU A 103 2.41 -0.83 10.57
C LEU A 103 3.89 -0.55 10.28
N PRO A 104 4.50 -1.08 9.19
CA PRO A 104 5.88 -0.74 8.85
C PRO A 104 6.08 0.72 8.39
N THR A 105 5.01 1.52 8.32
CA THR A 105 5.04 2.91 7.82
C THR A 105 4.58 3.91 8.86
N VAL A 106 3.58 3.53 9.67
CA VAL A 106 2.96 4.41 10.65
C VAL A 106 2.70 3.66 11.96
N ALA A 107 2.66 4.38 13.07
CA ALA A 107 2.32 3.78 14.36
C ALA A 107 0.95 3.09 14.32
N ALA A 108 0.80 2.00 15.08
CA ALA A 108 -0.42 1.18 15.10
C ALA A 108 -1.69 2.01 15.39
N SER A 109 -1.60 2.99 16.28
CA SER A 109 -2.70 3.90 16.61
C SER A 109 -3.12 4.79 15.44
N GLN A 110 -2.23 5.06 14.50
CA GLN A 110 -2.49 5.92 13.35
C GLN A 110 -2.94 5.15 12.12
N ALA A 111 -2.56 3.87 11.98
CA ALA A 111 -2.84 3.07 10.79
C ALA A 111 -4.35 2.94 10.53
N ALA A 112 -5.12 2.56 11.55
CA ALA A 112 -6.57 2.41 11.44
C ALA A 112 -7.27 3.76 11.23
N ALA A 113 -6.82 4.81 11.93
CA ALA A 113 -7.36 6.16 11.80
C ALA A 113 -7.14 6.72 10.39
N ALA A 114 -5.93 6.62 9.84
CA ALA A 114 -5.60 7.10 8.50
C ALA A 114 -6.42 6.41 7.40
N LEU A 115 -6.66 5.10 7.52
CA LEU A 115 -7.53 4.36 6.61
C LEU A 115 -9.01 4.75 6.76
N GLY A 116 -9.47 4.98 8.01
CA GLY A 116 -10.81 5.49 8.29
C GLY A 116 -11.04 6.87 7.65
N GLU A 117 -10.12 7.80 7.85
CA GLU A 117 -10.16 9.13 7.23
C GLU A 117 -10.16 9.07 5.69
N ALA A 118 -9.41 8.14 5.09
CA ALA A 118 -9.44 7.94 3.63
C ALA A 118 -10.83 7.50 3.15
N VAL A 119 -11.55 6.68 3.92
CA VAL A 119 -12.93 6.29 3.63
C VAL A 119 -13.87 7.49 3.78
N GLU A 120 -13.76 8.26 4.87
CA GLU A 120 -14.58 9.45 5.10
C GLU A 120 -14.41 10.52 4.01
N ARG A 121 -13.20 10.66 3.46
CA ARG A 121 -12.93 11.55 2.32
C ARG A 121 -13.37 11.00 0.97
N GLY A 122 -13.89 9.76 0.91
CA GLY A 122 -14.27 9.12 -0.34
C GLY A 122 -13.09 8.75 -1.24
N GLU A 123 -11.90 8.60 -0.69
CA GLU A 123 -10.69 8.18 -1.40
C GLU A 123 -10.52 6.66 -1.39
N ALA A 124 -11.11 6.02 -0.38
CA ALA A 124 -11.06 4.58 -0.18
C ALA A 124 -12.43 3.98 0.11
N GLU A 125 -12.55 2.69 -0.16
CA GLU A 125 -13.69 1.85 0.20
C GLU A 125 -13.24 0.76 1.16
N LYS A 126 -14.07 0.50 2.17
CA LYS A 126 -13.85 -0.54 3.18
C LYS A 126 -14.69 -1.77 2.85
N VAL A 127 -14.06 -2.93 2.75
CA VAL A 127 -14.72 -4.23 2.67
C VAL A 127 -14.44 -4.98 3.97
N VAL A 128 -15.48 -5.39 4.67
CA VAL A 128 -15.35 -6.13 5.93
C VAL A 128 -15.27 -7.62 5.62
N LEU A 129 -14.18 -8.25 6.06
CA LEU A 129 -13.90 -9.67 5.85
C LEU A 129 -13.69 -10.31 7.23
N GLY A 130 -14.74 -10.88 7.80
CA GLY A 130 -14.68 -11.39 9.19
C GLY A 130 -14.25 -10.26 10.13
N ASP A 131 -13.18 -10.49 10.91
CA ASP A 131 -12.70 -9.55 11.93
C ASP A 131 -11.70 -8.49 11.37
N ALA A 132 -11.24 -8.63 10.13
CA ALA A 132 -10.21 -7.76 9.57
C ALA A 132 -10.71 -7.01 8.31
N PRO A 133 -10.95 -5.69 8.39
CA PRO A 133 -11.32 -4.91 7.22
C PRO A 133 -10.16 -4.77 6.24
N ARG A 134 -10.48 -4.80 4.95
CA ARG A 134 -9.57 -4.49 3.87
C ARG A 134 -10.04 -3.24 3.13
N TYR A 135 -9.11 -2.39 2.79
CA TYR A 135 -9.37 -1.10 2.18
C TYR A 135 -8.87 -1.09 0.75
N PHE A 136 -9.66 -0.53 -0.13
CA PHE A 136 -9.40 -0.42 -1.56
C PHE A 136 -9.54 1.03 -1.99
N ARG A 137 -8.99 1.36 -3.14
CA ARG A 137 -9.25 2.65 -3.75
C ARG A 137 -10.74 2.78 -4.11
N GLN A 138 -11.29 3.98 -3.98
CA GLN A 138 -12.68 4.29 -4.34
C GLN A 138 -13.08 3.73 -5.71
N GLY A 139 -14.30 3.19 -5.83
CA GLY A 139 -14.84 2.54 -7.01
C GLY A 139 -14.37 1.10 -7.22
N ALA A 140 -13.66 0.50 -6.26
CA ALA A 140 -13.19 -0.88 -6.38
C ALA A 140 -14.34 -1.89 -6.42
N ARG A 141 -15.35 -1.74 -5.55
CA ARG A 141 -16.51 -2.63 -5.52
C ARG A 141 -17.25 -2.66 -6.84
N GLU A 142 -17.51 -1.50 -7.44
CA GLU A 142 -18.19 -1.40 -8.72
C GLU A 142 -17.39 -2.07 -9.84
N ARG A 143 -16.05 -1.88 -9.85
CA ARG A 143 -15.18 -2.60 -10.80
C ARG A 143 -15.23 -4.11 -10.59
N PHE A 144 -15.20 -4.57 -9.34
CA PHE A 144 -15.27 -6.01 -9.04
C PHE A 144 -16.63 -6.58 -9.44
N ALA A 145 -17.74 -5.93 -9.08
CA ALA A 145 -19.08 -6.33 -9.47
C ALA A 145 -19.22 -6.40 -11.00
N THR A 146 -18.75 -5.40 -11.72
CA THR A 146 -18.77 -5.36 -13.20
C THR A 146 -17.96 -6.52 -13.80
N ALA A 147 -16.77 -6.79 -13.26
CA ALA A 147 -15.93 -7.89 -13.74
C ALA A 147 -16.57 -9.27 -13.51
N LEU A 148 -17.19 -9.46 -12.33
CA LEU A 148 -17.91 -10.68 -11.97
C LEU A 148 -19.18 -10.88 -12.82
N ALA A 149 -19.98 -9.83 -13.03
CA ALA A 149 -21.12 -9.87 -13.92
C ALA A 149 -20.73 -10.25 -15.34
N GLY A 150 -19.68 -9.63 -15.88
CA GLY A 150 -19.15 -9.98 -17.21
C GLY A 150 -18.61 -11.43 -17.29
N ALA A 151 -18.09 -11.98 -16.22
CA ALA A 151 -17.68 -13.39 -16.18
C ALA A 151 -18.89 -14.33 -16.21
N LEU A 152 -19.96 -14.00 -15.48
CA LEU A 152 -21.21 -14.75 -15.49
C LEU A 152 -21.91 -14.71 -16.85
N GLU A 153 -21.96 -13.54 -17.51
CA GLU A 153 -22.55 -13.39 -18.85
C GLU A 153 -21.77 -14.22 -19.90
N ARG A 154 -20.45 -14.16 -19.88
CA ARG A 154 -19.61 -15.01 -20.74
C ARG A 154 -19.89 -16.49 -20.50
N ARG A 155 -19.96 -16.93 -19.26
CA ARG A 155 -20.26 -18.31 -18.91
C ARG A 155 -21.63 -18.73 -19.41
N ALA A 156 -22.66 -17.93 -19.21
CA ALA A 156 -24.01 -18.22 -19.67
C ALA A 156 -24.08 -18.37 -21.21
N THR A 157 -23.27 -17.62 -21.94
CA THR A 157 -23.18 -17.70 -23.40
C THR A 157 -22.40 -18.93 -23.85
N GLU A 158 -21.25 -19.24 -23.22
CA GLU A 158 -20.35 -20.34 -23.60
C GLU A 158 -20.88 -21.70 -23.15
N ARG A 159 -21.56 -21.75 -22.01
CA ARG A 159 -22.07 -22.97 -21.37
C ARG A 159 -23.49 -22.77 -20.85
N PRO A 160 -24.48 -22.66 -21.74
CA PRO A 160 -25.88 -22.44 -21.34
C PRO A 160 -26.45 -23.60 -20.51
N ASP A 161 -25.88 -24.80 -20.66
CA ASP A 161 -26.19 -26.00 -19.88
C ASP A 161 -25.70 -25.91 -18.42
N ARG A 162 -24.70 -25.07 -18.15
CA ARG A 162 -24.08 -24.89 -16.85
C ARG A 162 -23.69 -23.44 -16.59
N PRO A 163 -24.67 -22.53 -16.39
CA PRO A 163 -24.44 -21.08 -16.31
C PRO A 163 -23.78 -20.63 -14.99
N ALA A 164 -23.85 -21.44 -13.95
CA ALA A 164 -23.27 -21.12 -12.64
C ALA A 164 -21.73 -21.19 -12.68
N LEU A 165 -21.09 -20.24 -12.00
CA LEU A 165 -19.66 -20.23 -11.73
C LEU A 165 -19.39 -20.69 -10.27
N THR A 166 -18.35 -21.45 -10.09
CA THR A 166 -17.81 -21.77 -8.77
C THR A 166 -17.04 -20.57 -8.20
N THR A 167 -16.82 -20.52 -6.87
CA THR A 167 -15.98 -19.49 -6.24
C THR A 167 -14.58 -19.40 -6.85
N ALA A 168 -14.00 -20.56 -7.22
CA ALA A 168 -12.68 -20.61 -7.87
C ALA A 168 -12.70 -19.97 -9.27
N GLU A 169 -13.75 -20.19 -10.06
CA GLU A 169 -13.91 -19.58 -11.37
C GLU A 169 -14.19 -18.06 -11.26
N LEU A 170 -14.93 -17.63 -10.24
CA LEU A 170 -15.14 -16.21 -9.94
C LEU A 170 -13.84 -15.52 -9.50
N ALA A 171 -13.06 -16.18 -8.63
CA ALA A 171 -11.74 -15.68 -8.23
C ALA A 171 -10.76 -15.58 -9.41
N ALA A 172 -10.85 -16.51 -10.38
CA ALA A 172 -10.05 -16.43 -11.60
C ALA A 172 -10.38 -15.22 -12.50
N ALA A 173 -11.59 -14.66 -12.38
CA ALA A 173 -11.97 -13.43 -13.08
C ALA A 173 -11.34 -12.17 -12.44
N LEU A 174 -10.88 -12.27 -11.20
CA LEU A 174 -10.27 -11.21 -10.40
C LEU A 174 -8.97 -11.72 -9.73
N PRO A 175 -7.91 -12.01 -10.49
CA PRO A 175 -6.73 -12.74 -10.00
C PRO A 175 -5.94 -12.01 -8.90
N ASP A 176 -6.03 -10.70 -8.84
CA ASP A 176 -5.35 -9.89 -7.82
C ASP A 176 -6.21 -9.58 -6.60
N VAL A 177 -7.51 -9.92 -6.65
CA VAL A 177 -8.44 -9.71 -5.53
C VAL A 177 -8.41 -10.94 -4.60
N PRO A 178 -8.26 -10.76 -3.27
CA PRO A 178 -8.35 -11.88 -2.34
C PRO A 178 -9.70 -12.60 -2.44
N VAL A 179 -9.69 -13.93 -2.41
CA VAL A 179 -10.90 -14.77 -2.60
C VAL A 179 -12.02 -14.37 -1.63
N ALA A 180 -11.69 -14.08 -0.37
CA ALA A 180 -12.66 -13.63 0.63
C ALA A 180 -13.36 -12.31 0.25
N VAL A 181 -12.68 -11.41 -0.49
CA VAL A 181 -13.28 -10.18 -1.03
C VAL A 181 -14.25 -10.52 -2.15
N VAL A 182 -13.88 -11.45 -3.04
CA VAL A 182 -14.76 -11.93 -4.11
C VAL A 182 -16.05 -12.49 -3.51
N GLU A 183 -15.94 -13.33 -2.50
CA GLU A 183 -17.09 -13.91 -1.78
C GLU A 183 -17.99 -12.83 -1.15
N ALA A 184 -17.39 -11.83 -0.50
CA ALA A 184 -18.12 -10.73 0.11
C ALA A 184 -18.89 -9.91 -0.94
N VAL A 185 -18.24 -9.56 -2.07
CA VAL A 185 -18.87 -8.81 -3.16
C VAL A 185 -20.00 -9.62 -3.80
N VAL A 186 -19.81 -10.93 -4.02
CA VAL A 186 -20.87 -11.80 -4.53
C VAL A 186 -22.06 -11.88 -3.56
N GLY A 187 -21.78 -11.96 -2.25
CA GLY A 187 -22.83 -11.97 -1.23
C GLY A 187 -23.64 -10.66 -1.17
N GLU A 188 -23.06 -9.53 -1.57
CA GLU A 188 -23.76 -8.24 -1.67
C GLU A 188 -24.57 -8.09 -2.96
N MET A 189 -24.26 -8.91 -4.00
CA MET A 189 -24.97 -8.89 -5.31
C MET A 189 -26.22 -9.77 -5.34
N LEU A 190 -26.37 -10.68 -4.37
CA LEU A 190 -27.49 -11.64 -4.24
C LEU A 190 -28.58 -11.09 -3.35
#